data_5153278f6fcbd37368d9d1fc6ef9b96c
#
_entry.id   5153278f6fcbd37368d9d1fc6ef9b96c
#
_cell.length_a   1.000
_cell.length_b   1.000
_cell.length_c   1.000
_cell.angle_alpha   90.00
_cell.angle_beta   90.00
_cell.angle_gamma   90.00
#
_symmetry.space_group_name_H-M   'P 1'
#
loop_
_entity.id
_entity.type
_entity.pdbx_description
1 polymer ?
#
loop_
_entity_poly.entity_id
_entity_poly.type
_entity_poly.pdbx_seq_one_letter_code
_entity_poly.pdbx_strand_id
1 'polypeptide(L)'
;MIKIYLDDVRTPVDKDWIIVRDYEQFVSKIQGIGLENIELISLDHDLGDTAMSEWHKNVYHNYTLNYDNILEKTGMDCTKWLVEQWLDGKPVVDVVVHSANAIGSANMMGYINNYRHINRLPQNCVRVKIEHTV
;
A
#
# COMPACT_ATOMS: atom_id res chain seq x y z
N MET A 1 17.63 -7.32 -5.38
CA MET A 1 16.90 -6.24 -4.70
C MET A 1 15.68 -6.82 -3.99
N ILE A 2 15.20 -6.12 -3.00
CA ILE A 2 14.15 -6.59 -2.09
C ILE A 2 12.78 -6.10 -2.56
N LYS A 3 11.76 -6.96 -2.45
CA LYS A 3 10.36 -6.61 -2.72
C LYS A 3 9.55 -6.77 -1.44
N ILE A 4 8.72 -5.78 -1.11
CA ILE A 4 7.89 -5.74 0.11
C ILE A 4 6.42 -5.92 -0.27
N TYR A 5 5.73 -6.82 0.42
CA TYR A 5 4.32 -7.12 0.21
C TYR A 5 3.52 -6.81 1.48
N LEU A 6 2.64 -5.82 1.39
CA LEU A 6 1.77 -5.43 2.51
C LEU A 6 0.38 -6.04 2.31
N ASP A 7 -0.01 -6.95 3.19
CA ASP A 7 -1.34 -7.56 3.19
C ASP A 7 -1.56 -8.21 4.57
N ASP A 8 -2.69 -7.95 5.19
CA ASP A 8 -2.94 -8.43 6.55
C ASP A 8 -3.15 -9.95 6.63
N VAL A 9 -3.67 -10.57 5.58
CA VAL A 9 -4.05 -12.00 5.60
C VAL A 9 -3.54 -12.80 4.41
N ARG A 10 -3.39 -12.17 3.22
CA ARG A 10 -3.05 -12.92 2.00
C ARG A 10 -1.54 -13.03 1.83
N THR A 11 -1.12 -14.14 1.24
CA THR A 11 0.29 -14.41 0.95
C THR A 11 0.45 -14.64 -0.56
N PRO A 12 1.37 -13.95 -1.24
CA PRO A 12 1.57 -14.17 -2.67
C PRO A 12 2.17 -15.55 -2.92
N VAL A 13 1.84 -16.11 -4.08
CA VAL A 13 2.43 -17.40 -4.53
C VAL A 13 3.94 -17.28 -4.73
N ASP A 14 4.37 -16.15 -5.32
CA ASP A 14 5.79 -15.83 -5.49
C ASP A 14 6.43 -15.62 -4.10
N LYS A 15 7.49 -16.39 -3.81
CA LYS A 15 8.15 -16.40 -2.51
C LYS A 15 9.26 -15.34 -2.38
N ASP A 16 9.51 -14.56 -3.41
CA ASP A 16 10.54 -13.52 -3.37
C ASP A 16 10.13 -12.28 -2.57
N TRP A 17 8.88 -12.20 -2.16
CA TRP A 17 8.34 -11.09 -1.38
C TRP A 17 8.66 -11.23 0.11
N ILE A 18 9.07 -10.12 0.74
CA ILE A 18 9.05 -10.00 2.20
C ILE A 18 7.67 -9.49 2.58
N ILE A 19 6.99 -10.24 3.44
CA ILE A 19 5.60 -9.99 3.81
C ILE A 19 5.54 -9.18 5.09
N VAL A 20 4.78 -8.09 5.07
CA VAL A 20 4.43 -7.31 6.27
C VAL A 20 2.91 -7.25 6.39
N ARG A 21 2.39 -7.27 7.62
CA ARG A 21 0.98 -7.51 7.88
C ARG A 21 0.20 -6.28 8.34
N ASP A 22 0.90 -5.26 8.83
CA ASP A 22 0.29 -4.03 9.33
C ASP A 22 1.21 -2.83 9.14
N TYR A 23 0.75 -1.67 9.56
CA TYR A 23 1.50 -0.42 9.43
C TYR A 23 2.83 -0.47 10.20
N GLU A 24 2.81 -0.96 11.44
CA GLU A 24 4.00 -1.01 12.28
C GLU A 24 5.07 -1.91 11.68
N GLN A 25 4.67 -3.09 11.19
CA GLN A 25 5.60 -4.00 10.51
C GLN A 25 6.14 -3.38 9.21
N PHE A 26 5.29 -2.70 8.46
CA PHE A 26 5.67 -2.02 7.22
C PHE A 26 6.77 -0.98 7.47
N VAL A 27 6.53 -0.07 8.41
CA VAL A 27 7.50 0.98 8.76
C VAL A 27 8.79 0.38 9.29
N SER A 28 8.69 -0.53 10.25
CA SER A 28 9.86 -1.14 10.91
C SER A 28 10.73 -1.92 9.91
N LYS A 29 10.10 -2.69 9.03
CA LYS A 29 10.83 -3.49 8.04
C LYS A 29 11.57 -2.60 7.04
N ILE A 30 10.90 -1.57 6.52
CA ILE A 30 11.52 -0.65 5.56
C ILE A 30 12.64 0.15 6.20
N GLN A 31 12.46 0.61 7.45
CA GLN A 31 13.53 1.32 8.17
C GLN A 31 14.76 0.42 8.40
N GLY A 32 14.52 -0.86 8.70
CA GLY A 32 15.62 -1.82 8.91
C GLY A 32 16.37 -2.18 7.64
N ILE A 33 15.68 -2.26 6.50
CA ILE A 33 16.28 -2.62 5.20
C ILE A 33 16.91 -1.40 4.53
N GLY A 34 16.22 -0.26 4.56
CA GLY A 34 16.56 0.95 3.82
C GLY A 34 15.92 0.98 2.43
N LEU A 35 15.32 2.11 2.08
CA LEU A 35 14.63 2.27 0.78
C LEU A 35 15.58 2.09 -0.41
N GLU A 36 16.86 2.38 -0.25
CA GLU A 36 17.87 2.18 -1.28
C GLU A 36 18.06 0.70 -1.68
N ASN A 37 17.62 -0.23 -0.85
CA ASN A 37 17.74 -1.67 -1.09
C ASN A 37 16.44 -2.31 -1.56
N ILE A 38 15.38 -1.53 -1.73
CA ILE A 38 14.05 -2.02 -2.12
C ILE A 38 13.77 -1.64 -3.57
N GLU A 39 13.34 -2.61 -4.39
CA GLU A 39 13.00 -2.35 -5.79
C GLU A 39 11.53 -2.16 -6.03
N LEU A 40 10.68 -2.76 -5.21
CA LEU A 40 9.23 -2.77 -5.44
C LEU A 40 8.47 -2.95 -4.13
N ILE A 41 7.40 -2.19 -3.97
CA ILE A 41 6.46 -2.34 -2.85
C ILE A 41 5.07 -2.57 -3.43
N SER A 42 4.37 -3.59 -2.96
CA SER A 42 2.97 -3.85 -3.31
C SER A 42 2.08 -3.63 -2.09
N LEU A 43 1.06 -2.79 -2.23
CA LEU A 43 0.23 -2.31 -1.12
C LEU A 43 -1.19 -2.87 -1.20
N ASP A 44 -1.67 -3.41 -0.08
CA ASP A 44 -3.10 -3.56 0.21
C ASP A 44 -3.59 -2.32 0.94
N HIS A 45 -4.91 -2.06 0.91
CA HIS A 45 -5.53 -0.94 1.61
C HIS A 45 -6.08 -1.37 2.97
N ASP A 46 -6.88 -2.44 3.01
CA ASP A 46 -7.59 -2.87 4.21
C ASP A 46 -6.70 -3.79 5.02
N LEU A 47 -6.35 -3.39 6.24
CA LEU A 47 -5.37 -4.08 7.08
C LEU A 47 -5.97 -4.56 8.41
N GLY A 48 -7.28 -4.73 8.48
CA GLY A 48 -7.95 -5.24 9.67
C GLY A 48 -9.46 -5.26 9.54
N ASP A 49 -10.13 -5.61 10.64
CA ASP A 49 -11.57 -5.91 10.65
C ASP A 49 -12.45 -4.70 10.38
N THR A 50 -12.10 -3.52 10.90
CA THR A 50 -12.94 -2.32 10.69
C THR A 50 -12.81 -1.81 9.26
N ALA A 51 -11.65 -1.93 8.62
CA ALA A 51 -11.48 -1.61 7.21
C ALA A 51 -12.28 -2.58 6.32
N MET A 52 -12.26 -3.87 6.61
CA MET A 52 -13.07 -4.86 5.90
C MET A 52 -14.56 -4.62 6.09
N SER A 53 -14.99 -4.23 7.28
CA SER A 53 -16.37 -3.87 7.57
C SER A 53 -16.81 -2.65 6.75
N GLU A 54 -15.98 -1.62 6.68
CA GLU A 54 -16.25 -0.42 5.88
C GLU A 54 -16.33 -0.77 4.39
N TRP A 55 -15.44 -1.61 3.89
CA TRP A 55 -15.46 -2.08 2.51
C TRP A 55 -16.77 -2.81 2.19
N HIS A 56 -17.18 -3.73 3.05
CA HIS A 56 -18.43 -4.49 2.86
C HIS A 56 -19.66 -3.60 2.87
N LYS A 57 -19.74 -2.65 3.79
CA LYS A 57 -20.94 -1.83 4.00
C LYS A 57 -21.08 -0.71 2.98
N ASN A 58 -19.98 -0.04 2.64
CA ASN A 58 -20.01 1.22 1.92
C ASN A 58 -19.28 1.20 0.58
N VAL A 59 -18.06 0.67 0.53
CA VAL A 59 -17.26 0.72 -0.70
C VAL A 59 -17.86 -0.21 -1.76
N TYR A 60 -18.10 -1.45 -1.41
CA TYR A 60 -18.62 -2.46 -2.34
C TYR A 60 -20.00 -2.11 -2.89
N HIS A 61 -20.90 -1.61 -2.04
CA HIS A 61 -22.27 -1.33 -2.42
C HIS A 61 -22.49 0.09 -2.91
N ASN A 62 -21.81 1.09 -2.35
CA ASN A 62 -22.12 2.50 -2.56
C ASN A 62 -20.93 3.31 -3.13
N TYR A 63 -19.78 2.72 -3.33
CA TYR A 63 -18.57 3.40 -3.79
C TYR A 63 -18.19 4.60 -2.91
N THR A 64 -18.42 4.48 -1.59
CA THR A 64 -18.05 5.49 -0.60
C THR A 64 -17.06 4.89 0.39
N LEU A 65 -16.14 5.72 0.89
CA LEU A 65 -15.14 5.31 1.87
C LEU A 65 -15.01 6.42 2.91
N ASN A 66 -15.33 6.08 4.18
CA ASN A 66 -15.16 6.98 5.29
C ASN A 66 -14.11 6.43 6.25
N TYR A 67 -12.94 7.05 6.29
CA TYR A 67 -11.83 6.64 7.15
C TYR A 67 -12.17 6.76 8.64
N ASP A 68 -13.13 7.59 9.02
CA ASP A 68 -13.56 7.72 10.42
C ASP A 68 -14.18 6.44 10.97
N ASN A 69 -14.66 5.55 10.09
CA ASN A 69 -15.20 4.23 10.46
C ASN A 69 -14.10 3.18 10.64
N ILE A 70 -12.85 3.51 10.36
CA ILE A 70 -11.73 2.57 10.39
C ILE A 70 -10.83 2.93 11.57
N LEU A 71 -10.63 1.97 12.49
CA LEU A 71 -9.86 2.18 13.71
C LEU A 71 -8.37 1.88 13.52
N GLU A 72 -8.05 0.81 12.79
CA GLU A 72 -6.66 0.45 12.50
C GLU A 72 -6.09 1.33 11.37
N LYS A 73 -4.76 1.41 11.32
CA LYS A 73 -4.08 2.06 10.20
C LYS A 73 -4.21 1.23 8.92
N THR A 74 -4.42 1.91 7.80
CA THR A 74 -4.64 1.30 6.49
C THR A 74 -3.42 1.43 5.59
N GLY A 75 -3.51 0.84 4.39
CA GLY A 75 -2.51 1.07 3.34
C GLY A 75 -2.37 2.53 2.95
N MET A 76 -3.42 3.34 3.13
CA MET A 76 -3.31 4.79 2.90
C MET A 76 -2.36 5.46 3.90
N ASP A 77 -2.37 5.02 5.16
CA ASP A 77 -1.40 5.50 6.16
C ASP A 77 0.03 5.10 5.78
N CYS A 78 0.22 3.87 5.30
CA CYS A 78 1.51 3.41 4.79
C CYS A 78 1.97 4.24 3.59
N THR A 79 1.06 4.55 2.68
CA THR A 79 1.31 5.38 1.50
C THR A 79 1.78 6.77 1.90
N LYS A 80 1.10 7.41 2.84
CA LYS A 80 1.47 8.74 3.34
C LYS A 80 2.83 8.73 4.01
N TRP A 81 3.10 7.74 4.84
CA TRP A 81 4.41 7.58 5.47
C TRP A 81 5.52 7.45 4.42
N LEU A 82 5.28 6.64 3.40
CA LEU A 82 6.26 6.40 2.34
C LEU A 82 6.59 7.69 1.57
N VAL A 83 5.56 8.45 1.19
CA VAL A 83 5.75 9.74 0.51
C VAL A 83 6.47 10.74 1.40
N GLU A 84 6.20 10.75 2.71
CA GLU A 84 6.94 11.57 3.67
C GLU A 84 8.43 11.25 3.67
N GLN A 85 8.81 9.96 3.57
CA GLN A 85 10.21 9.55 3.45
C GLN A 85 10.84 10.12 2.19
N TRP A 86 10.13 10.08 1.07
CA TRP A 86 10.61 10.64 -0.20
C TRP A 86 10.75 12.16 -0.14
N LEU A 87 9.81 12.85 0.48
CA LEU A 87 9.89 14.30 0.71
C LEU A 87 11.07 14.67 1.60
N ASP A 88 11.48 13.78 2.48
CA ASP A 88 12.61 13.93 3.37
C ASP A 88 13.95 13.55 2.71
N GLY A 89 13.94 13.32 1.41
CA GLY A 89 15.14 13.06 0.60
C GLY A 89 15.54 11.61 0.46
N LYS A 90 14.74 10.67 0.95
CA LYS A 90 15.06 9.24 0.79
C LYS A 90 14.73 8.74 -0.62
N PRO A 91 15.37 7.65 -1.07
CA PRO A 91 15.16 7.12 -2.43
C PRO A 91 13.72 6.76 -2.72
N VAL A 92 13.24 7.15 -3.90
CA VAL A 92 11.91 6.80 -4.40
C VAL A 92 11.93 5.37 -4.92
N VAL A 93 10.94 4.58 -4.51
CA VAL A 93 10.78 3.17 -4.88
C VAL A 93 9.53 3.01 -5.72
N ASP A 94 9.54 2.09 -6.67
CA ASP A 94 8.34 1.74 -7.43
C ASP A 94 7.30 1.08 -6.53
N VAL A 95 6.04 1.48 -6.71
CA VAL A 95 4.91 1.01 -5.90
C VAL A 95 3.77 0.57 -6.82
N VAL A 96 3.19 -0.57 -6.50
CA VAL A 96 1.95 -1.05 -7.11
C VAL A 96 0.91 -1.33 -6.02
N VAL A 97 -0.34 -1.45 -6.40
CA VAL A 97 -1.45 -1.68 -5.47
C VAL A 97 -2.19 -2.95 -5.89
N HIS A 98 -2.44 -3.84 -4.93
CA HIS A 98 -3.14 -5.10 -5.18
C HIS A 98 -4.45 -5.25 -4.38
N SER A 99 -4.97 -4.16 -3.83
CA SER A 99 -6.15 -4.18 -2.96
C SER A 99 -7.44 -4.47 -3.73
N ALA A 100 -8.38 -5.18 -3.09
CA ALA A 100 -9.74 -5.34 -3.57
C ALA A 100 -10.59 -4.07 -3.41
N ASN A 101 -10.19 -3.16 -2.52
CA ASN A 101 -10.88 -1.90 -2.26
C ASN A 101 -10.60 -0.90 -3.38
N ALA A 102 -11.56 -0.72 -4.29
CA ALA A 102 -11.38 0.13 -5.47
C ALA A 102 -11.17 1.61 -5.10
N ILE A 103 -11.88 2.11 -4.09
CA ILE A 103 -11.75 3.50 -3.65
C ILE A 103 -10.42 3.70 -2.92
N GLY A 104 -10.07 2.78 -2.02
CA GLY A 104 -8.78 2.81 -1.32
C GLY A 104 -7.61 2.71 -2.29
N SER A 105 -7.71 1.84 -3.31
CA SER A 105 -6.69 1.72 -4.37
C SER A 105 -6.50 3.03 -5.11
N ALA A 106 -7.61 3.67 -5.53
CA ALA A 106 -7.56 4.95 -6.24
C ALA A 106 -6.92 6.04 -5.37
N ASN A 107 -7.23 6.07 -4.08
CA ASN A 107 -6.66 7.03 -3.14
C ASN A 107 -5.15 6.86 -3.01
N MET A 108 -4.68 5.63 -2.85
CA MET A 108 -3.24 5.34 -2.73
C MET A 108 -2.50 5.65 -4.04
N MET A 109 -3.01 5.19 -5.17
CA MET A 109 -2.40 5.44 -6.48
C MET A 109 -2.36 6.94 -6.79
N GLY A 110 -3.44 7.66 -6.50
CA GLY A 110 -3.51 9.10 -6.73
C GLY A 110 -2.48 9.86 -5.90
N TYR A 111 -2.32 9.48 -4.64
CA TYR A 111 -1.35 10.12 -3.74
C TYR A 111 0.09 9.92 -4.23
N ILE A 112 0.45 8.70 -4.61
CA ILE A 112 1.79 8.36 -5.10
C ILE A 112 2.05 9.00 -6.46
N ASN A 113 1.12 8.88 -7.40
CA ASN A 113 1.29 9.43 -8.75
C ASN A 113 1.31 10.96 -8.76
N ASN A 114 0.59 11.61 -7.85
CA ASN A 114 0.68 13.06 -7.68
C ASN A 114 2.08 13.49 -7.24
N TYR A 115 2.68 12.79 -6.26
CA TYR A 115 4.07 13.04 -5.88
C TYR A 115 5.01 12.85 -7.08
N ARG A 116 4.85 11.75 -7.81
CA ARG A 116 5.69 11.45 -8.97
C ARG A 116 5.54 12.51 -10.04
N HIS A 117 4.32 12.95 -10.32
CA HIS A 117 4.04 14.02 -11.29
C HIS A 117 4.76 15.34 -10.92
N ILE A 118 4.62 15.78 -9.68
CA ILE A 118 5.25 17.01 -9.18
C ILE A 118 6.77 16.93 -9.29
N ASN A 119 7.35 15.76 -9.07
CA ASN A 119 8.79 15.53 -9.11
C ASN A 119 9.29 15.05 -10.48
N ARG A 120 8.47 15.14 -11.53
CA ARG A 120 8.81 14.77 -12.91
C ARG A 120 9.27 13.33 -13.07
N LEU A 121 8.66 12.43 -12.30
CA LEU A 121 8.87 11.00 -12.38
C LEU A 121 7.71 10.33 -13.12
N PRO A 122 7.91 9.18 -13.76
CA PRO A 122 6.81 8.45 -14.39
C PRO A 122 5.70 8.13 -13.41
N GLN A 123 4.45 8.36 -13.78
CA GLN A 123 3.26 8.06 -12.98
C GLN A 123 2.91 6.58 -13.17
N ASN A 124 3.70 5.70 -12.57
CA ASN A 124 3.65 4.26 -12.81
C ASN A 124 3.02 3.46 -11.66
N CYS A 125 2.43 4.12 -10.66
CA CYS A 125 1.71 3.40 -9.62
C CYS A 125 0.36 2.95 -10.17
N VAL A 126 0.20 1.65 -10.34
CA VAL A 126 -0.97 1.03 -10.95
C VAL A 126 -1.51 -0.08 -10.06
N ARG A 127 -2.78 -0.42 -10.26
CA ARG A 127 -3.40 -1.57 -9.62
C ARG A 127 -3.05 -2.83 -10.39
N VAL A 128 -2.58 -3.85 -9.68
CA VAL A 128 -2.17 -5.13 -10.26
C VAL A 128 -2.96 -6.27 -9.65
N LYS A 129 -3.02 -7.39 -10.37
CA LYS A 129 -3.54 -8.65 -9.85
C LYS A 129 -2.36 -9.52 -9.44
N ILE A 130 -2.38 -10.02 -8.21
CA ILE A 130 -1.34 -10.91 -7.70
C ILE A 130 -2.01 -12.22 -7.27
N GLU A 131 -1.42 -13.33 -7.68
CA GLU A 131 -1.87 -14.65 -7.26
C GLU A 131 -1.48 -14.90 -5.82
N HIS A 132 -2.44 -15.36 -5.02
CA HIS A 132 -2.26 -15.67 -3.62
C HIS A 132 -2.33 -17.17 -3.37
N THR A 133 -1.63 -17.62 -2.33
CA THR A 133 -1.76 -18.99 -1.83
C THR A 133 -3.16 -19.21 -1.26
N VAL A 134 -3.66 -20.41 -1.40
CA VAL A 134 -5.00 -20.81 -0.93
C VAL A 134 -4.97 -21.06 0.58
#